data_ebad5a81c87b422521e34514894dc46e
#
_entry.id   ebad5a81c87b422521e34514894dc46e
#
_cell.length_a   1.000
_cell.length_b   1.000
_cell.length_c   1.000
_cell.angle_alpha   90.00
_cell.angle_beta   90.00
_cell.angle_gamma   90.00
#
_symmetry.space_group_name_H-M   'P 1'
#
loop_
_entity.id
_entity.type
_entity.pdbx_description
1 polymer ?
#
loop_
_entity_poly.entity_id
_entity_poly.type
_entity_poly.pdbx_seq_one_letter_code
_entity_poly.pdbx_strand_id
1 'polypeptide(L)'
;MKKSFWKVPLYCMIASWICFQLEIRLGRFAVITLPDGSITADNTRWLIMTGILFIAIITIGSIFFFRNMTRKEIFYSASVLVAINLIVGLISYKIQGMFAVYWAELSEWDTFIVQLLLQANINPWVIRIVSWVLPYIFIIFGKKSVKE
;
A
#
# COMPACT_ATOMS: atom_id res chain seq x y z
N MET A 1 -11.34 -13.35 -21.03
CA MET A 1 -10.89 -13.06 -19.65
C MET A 1 -11.53 -11.76 -19.19
N LYS A 2 -12.24 -11.75 -18.05
CA LYS A 2 -12.99 -10.58 -17.59
C LYS A 2 -12.04 -9.43 -17.23
N LYS A 3 -12.37 -8.22 -17.67
CA LYS A 3 -11.63 -6.96 -17.38
C LYS A 3 -11.38 -6.68 -15.89
N SER A 4 -11.94 -7.48 -14.98
CA SER A 4 -11.80 -7.32 -13.53
C SER A 4 -10.46 -7.80 -12.96
N PHE A 5 -9.69 -8.58 -13.72
CA PHE A 5 -8.46 -9.23 -13.25
C PHE A 5 -7.33 -8.24 -12.88
N TRP A 6 -7.26 -7.09 -13.55
CA TRP A 6 -6.26 -6.06 -13.33
C TRP A 6 -6.72 -4.91 -12.41
N LYS A 7 -7.96 -4.96 -11.90
CA LYS A 7 -8.50 -3.83 -11.14
C LYS A 7 -7.77 -3.56 -9.83
N VAL A 8 -7.44 -4.59 -9.05
CA VAL A 8 -6.70 -4.41 -7.78
C VAL A 8 -5.26 -3.95 -8.07
N PRO A 9 -4.48 -4.60 -8.96
CA PRO A 9 -3.15 -4.11 -9.30
C PRO A 9 -3.12 -2.65 -9.76
N LEU A 10 -3.95 -2.30 -10.74
CA LEU A 10 -4.02 -0.92 -11.25
C LEU A 10 -4.44 0.08 -10.17
N TYR A 11 -5.43 -0.29 -9.36
CA TYR A 11 -5.85 0.56 -8.24
C TYR A 11 -4.72 0.81 -7.25
N CYS A 12 -4.03 -0.24 -6.79
CA CYS A 12 -2.92 -0.10 -5.84
C CYS A 12 -1.76 0.71 -6.42
N MET A 13 -1.42 0.51 -7.70
CA MET A 13 -0.36 1.30 -8.36
C MET A 13 -0.72 2.79 -8.45
N ILE A 14 -1.95 3.12 -8.86
CA ILE A 14 -2.42 4.51 -8.92
C ILE A 14 -2.47 5.12 -7.50
N ALA A 15 -2.98 4.36 -6.52
CA ALA A 15 -3.04 4.78 -5.14
C ALA A 15 -1.64 5.06 -4.57
N SER A 16 -0.66 4.19 -4.84
CA SER A 16 0.73 4.37 -4.42
C SER A 16 1.33 5.64 -5.00
N TRP A 17 1.15 5.86 -6.30
CA TRP A 17 1.64 7.09 -6.94
C TRP A 17 1.01 8.36 -6.33
N ILE A 18 -0.30 8.33 -6.06
CA ILE A 18 -1.00 9.45 -5.41
C ILE A 18 -0.47 9.64 -3.98
N CYS A 19 -0.30 8.56 -3.21
CA CYS A 19 0.25 8.62 -1.86
C CYS A 19 1.65 9.23 -1.86
N PHE A 20 2.54 8.75 -2.70
CA PHE A 20 3.89 9.29 -2.85
C PHE A 20 3.88 10.81 -3.10
N GLN A 21 3.05 11.28 -4.06
CA GLN A 21 2.92 12.71 -4.34
C GLN A 21 2.36 13.51 -3.15
N LEU A 22 1.40 12.93 -2.41
CA LEU A 22 0.84 13.57 -1.23
C LEU A 22 1.82 13.56 -0.06
N GLU A 23 2.56 12.49 0.16
CA GLU A 23 3.57 12.39 1.22
C GLU A 23 4.70 13.42 1.03
N ILE A 24 5.18 13.61 -0.20
CA ILE A 24 6.17 14.67 -0.49
C ILE A 24 5.62 16.06 -0.15
N ARG A 25 4.35 16.34 -0.50
CA ARG A 25 3.76 17.67 -0.28
C ARG A 25 3.36 17.90 1.18
N LEU A 26 2.82 16.88 1.82
CA LEU A 26 2.31 16.95 3.19
C LEU A 26 3.39 16.66 4.23
N GLY A 27 4.51 16.05 3.86
CA GLY A 27 5.61 15.69 4.75
C GLY A 27 6.13 16.87 5.57
N ARG A 28 6.07 18.08 5.02
CA ARG A 28 6.40 19.33 5.73
C ARG A 28 5.62 19.54 7.03
N PHE A 29 4.39 19.00 7.15
CA PHE A 29 3.59 19.11 8.37
C PHE A 29 4.04 18.15 9.47
N ALA A 30 4.79 17.12 9.12
CA ALA A 30 5.40 16.19 10.06
C ALA A 30 6.82 16.63 10.47
N VAL A 31 7.36 17.68 9.87
CA VAL A 31 8.69 18.22 10.21
C VAL A 31 8.57 19.16 11.41
N ILE A 32 9.45 18.97 12.39
CA ILE A 32 9.58 19.81 13.57
C ILE A 32 11.02 20.30 13.72
N THR A 33 11.17 21.51 14.26
CA THR A 33 12.49 22.03 14.62
C THR A 33 12.70 21.83 16.11
N LEU A 34 13.78 21.16 16.48
CA LEU A 34 14.17 20.93 17.86
C LEU A 34 14.79 22.22 18.48
N PRO A 35 14.89 22.30 19.82
CA PRO A 35 15.45 23.45 20.51
C PRO A 35 16.91 23.78 20.14
N ASP A 36 17.66 22.81 19.65
CA ASP A 36 19.04 22.94 19.14
C ASP A 36 19.12 23.46 17.70
N GLY A 37 17.96 23.77 17.07
CA GLY A 37 17.86 24.19 15.67
C GLY A 37 17.91 23.07 14.65
N SER A 38 18.08 21.82 15.05
CA SER A 38 18.03 20.68 14.13
C SER A 38 16.60 20.39 13.67
N ILE A 39 16.47 19.86 12.46
CA ILE A 39 15.18 19.54 11.84
C ILE A 39 15.02 18.01 11.87
N THR A 40 13.88 17.54 12.38
CA THR A 40 13.55 16.13 12.43
C THR A 40 12.09 15.90 12.05
N ALA A 41 11.73 14.64 11.75
CA ALA A 41 10.34 14.25 11.52
C ALA A 41 9.68 13.82 12.83
N ASP A 42 8.47 14.33 13.08
CA ASP A 42 7.59 13.84 14.15
C ASP A 42 6.91 12.55 13.69
N ASN A 43 7.35 11.42 14.23
CA ASN A 43 6.83 10.11 13.89
C ASN A 43 5.32 9.98 14.14
N THR A 44 4.78 10.66 15.15
CA THR A 44 3.35 10.59 15.47
C THR A 44 2.54 11.32 14.39
N ARG A 45 2.97 12.53 14.02
CA ARG A 45 2.31 13.28 12.94
C ARG A 45 2.39 12.56 11.61
N TRP A 46 3.55 11.97 11.32
CA TRP A 46 3.75 11.15 10.11
C TRP A 46 2.80 9.95 10.09
N LEU A 47 2.69 9.23 11.20
CA LEU A 47 1.79 8.07 11.31
C LEU A 47 0.31 8.47 11.16
N ILE A 48 -0.12 9.58 11.75
CA ILE A 48 -1.48 10.09 11.60
C ILE A 48 -1.77 10.44 10.13
N MET A 49 -0.85 11.13 9.47
CA MET A 49 -0.98 11.53 8.07
C MET A 49 -1.11 10.31 7.14
N THR A 50 -0.19 9.35 7.26
CA THR A 50 -0.22 8.13 6.44
C THR A 50 -1.43 7.26 6.77
N GLY A 51 -1.89 7.25 8.02
CA GLY A 51 -3.12 6.58 8.44
C GLY A 51 -4.38 7.15 7.79
N ILE A 52 -4.50 8.47 7.71
CA ILE A 52 -5.61 9.14 7.02
C ILE A 52 -5.59 8.78 5.53
N LEU A 53 -4.42 8.82 4.88
CA LEU A 53 -4.26 8.43 3.48
C LEU A 53 -4.65 6.97 3.25
N PHE A 54 -4.22 6.07 4.12
CA PHE A 54 -4.55 4.65 4.04
C PHE A 54 -6.06 4.40 4.15
N ILE A 55 -6.73 5.03 5.13
CA ILE A 55 -8.19 4.93 5.29
C ILE A 55 -8.90 5.48 4.06
N ALA A 56 -8.45 6.61 3.52
CA ALA A 56 -9.02 7.19 2.30
C ALA A 56 -8.89 6.22 1.11
N ILE A 57 -7.74 5.59 0.91
CA ILE A 57 -7.52 4.60 -0.15
C ILE A 57 -8.47 3.41 0.01
N ILE A 58 -8.52 2.81 1.20
CA ILE A 58 -9.42 1.68 1.46
C ILE A 58 -10.86 2.06 1.16
N THR A 59 -11.31 3.25 1.62
CA THR A 59 -12.69 3.73 1.42
C THR A 59 -13.00 3.98 -0.05
N ILE A 60 -12.13 4.71 -0.76
CA ILE A 60 -12.31 5.00 -2.19
C ILE A 60 -12.31 3.71 -3.00
N GLY A 61 -11.37 2.81 -2.74
CA GLY A 61 -11.30 1.51 -3.39
C GLY A 61 -12.56 0.68 -3.20
N SER A 62 -13.06 0.62 -1.96
CA SER A 62 -14.25 -0.17 -1.62
C SER A 62 -15.52 0.37 -2.31
N ILE A 63 -15.71 1.69 -2.29
CA ILE A 63 -16.95 2.33 -2.79
C ILE A 63 -16.97 2.38 -4.32
N PHE A 64 -15.86 2.79 -4.95
CA PHE A 64 -15.85 3.10 -6.38
C PHE A 64 -15.34 1.96 -7.25
N PHE A 65 -14.33 1.20 -6.80
CA PHE A 65 -13.66 0.21 -7.64
C PHE A 65 -14.12 -1.22 -7.39
N PHE A 66 -14.34 -1.61 -6.13
CA PHE A 66 -14.56 -3.01 -5.77
C PHE A 66 -16.00 -3.36 -5.43
N ARG A 67 -16.88 -2.37 -5.25
CA ARG A 67 -18.30 -2.57 -4.91
C ARG A 67 -19.04 -3.52 -5.84
N ASN A 68 -18.69 -3.50 -7.13
CA ASN A 68 -19.36 -4.31 -8.16
C ASN A 68 -18.65 -5.65 -8.45
N MET A 69 -17.55 -5.95 -7.74
CA MET A 69 -16.82 -7.19 -7.87
C MET A 69 -17.28 -8.22 -6.84
N THR A 70 -17.26 -9.49 -7.23
CA THR A 70 -17.44 -10.58 -6.27
C THR A 70 -16.16 -10.80 -5.47
N ARG A 71 -16.27 -11.39 -4.27
CA ARG A 71 -15.10 -11.74 -3.44
C ARG A 71 -14.08 -12.59 -4.19
N LYS A 72 -14.55 -13.53 -5.04
CA LYS A 72 -13.68 -14.36 -5.88
C LYS A 72 -12.92 -13.53 -6.92
N GLU A 73 -13.60 -12.58 -7.57
CA GLU A 73 -12.93 -11.71 -8.56
C GLU A 73 -11.87 -10.83 -7.91
N ILE A 74 -12.14 -10.28 -6.71
CA ILE A 74 -11.15 -9.49 -5.96
C ILE A 74 -9.99 -10.39 -5.53
N PHE A 75 -10.26 -11.60 -5.02
CA PHE A 75 -9.22 -12.55 -4.65
C PHE A 75 -8.27 -12.84 -5.82
N TYR A 76 -8.79 -13.20 -7.00
CA TYR A 76 -7.96 -13.44 -8.17
C TYR A 76 -7.20 -12.20 -8.62
N SER A 77 -7.83 -11.04 -8.59
CA SER A 77 -7.18 -9.78 -8.95
C SER A 77 -6.08 -9.40 -7.97
N ALA A 78 -6.29 -9.57 -6.66
CA ALA A 78 -5.27 -9.36 -5.63
C ALA A 78 -4.11 -10.36 -5.75
N SER A 79 -4.41 -11.64 -6.08
CA SER A 79 -3.39 -12.66 -6.29
C SER A 79 -2.42 -12.32 -7.42
N VAL A 80 -2.88 -11.59 -8.45
CA VAL A 80 -1.99 -11.07 -9.51
C VAL A 80 -0.99 -10.09 -8.93
N LEU A 81 -1.45 -9.13 -8.12
CA LEU A 81 -0.57 -8.15 -7.50
C LEU A 81 0.42 -8.83 -6.54
N VAL A 82 -0.05 -9.78 -5.73
CA VAL A 82 0.81 -10.56 -4.83
C VAL A 82 1.89 -11.31 -5.62
N ALA A 83 1.52 -11.96 -6.73
CA ALA A 83 2.47 -12.65 -7.60
C ALA A 83 3.51 -11.69 -8.21
N ILE A 84 3.07 -10.51 -8.66
CA ILE A 84 3.97 -9.47 -9.16
C ILE A 84 4.93 -9.01 -8.06
N ASN A 85 4.43 -8.72 -6.87
CA ASN A 85 5.24 -8.31 -5.72
C ASN A 85 6.27 -9.37 -5.33
N LEU A 86 5.89 -10.65 -5.35
CA LEU A 86 6.81 -11.77 -5.10
C LEU A 86 7.93 -11.84 -6.14
N ILE A 87 7.57 -11.80 -7.44
CA ILE A 87 8.55 -11.85 -8.54
C ILE A 87 9.50 -10.67 -8.46
N VAL A 88 8.96 -9.46 -8.32
CA VAL A 88 9.77 -8.24 -8.24
C VAL A 88 10.60 -8.21 -6.96
N GLY A 89 10.05 -8.66 -5.83
CA GLY A 89 10.80 -8.78 -4.58
C GLY A 89 12.00 -9.71 -4.69
N LEU A 90 11.84 -10.85 -5.38
CA LEU A 90 12.94 -11.78 -5.66
C LEU A 90 13.99 -11.19 -6.61
N ILE A 91 13.55 -10.46 -7.63
CA ILE A 91 14.44 -9.76 -8.56
C ILE A 91 15.19 -8.64 -7.85
N SER A 92 14.51 -7.83 -7.04
CA SER A 92 15.10 -6.72 -6.29
C SER A 92 16.14 -7.18 -5.28
N TYR A 93 16.03 -8.39 -4.76
CA TYR A 93 17.03 -8.98 -3.89
C TYR A 93 18.36 -9.22 -4.62
N LYS A 94 18.32 -9.54 -5.92
CA LYS A 94 19.52 -9.77 -6.75
C LYS A 94 20.02 -8.51 -7.46
N ILE A 95 19.10 -7.64 -7.89
CA ILE A 95 19.39 -6.40 -8.62
C ILE A 95 19.26 -5.24 -7.63
N GLN A 96 20.37 -4.88 -6.99
CA GLN A 96 20.44 -3.68 -6.15
C GLN A 96 20.47 -2.43 -7.05
N GLY A 97 19.75 -1.37 -6.68
CA GLY A 97 19.84 -0.09 -7.38
C GLY A 97 18.48 0.58 -7.61
N MET A 98 18.44 1.49 -8.61
CA MET A 98 17.28 2.34 -8.92
C MET A 98 15.97 1.57 -9.14
N PHE A 99 16.04 0.36 -9.69
CA PHE A 99 14.84 -0.47 -9.90
C PHE A 99 14.10 -0.79 -8.59
N ALA A 100 14.84 -1.12 -7.52
CA ALA A 100 14.25 -1.39 -6.21
C ALA A 100 13.57 -0.15 -5.62
N VAL A 101 14.14 1.05 -5.85
CA VAL A 101 13.57 2.33 -5.40
C VAL A 101 12.25 2.62 -6.14
N TYR A 102 12.24 2.57 -7.47
CA TYR A 102 11.01 2.81 -8.25
C TYR A 102 9.91 1.80 -7.92
N TRP A 103 10.27 0.54 -7.64
CA TRP A 103 9.28 -0.43 -7.22
C TRP A 103 8.73 -0.16 -5.82
N ALA A 104 9.56 0.29 -4.90
CA ALA A 104 9.11 0.72 -3.57
C ALA A 104 8.07 1.86 -3.69
N GLU A 105 8.34 2.87 -4.53
CA GLU A 105 7.40 3.97 -4.79
C GLU A 105 6.04 3.49 -5.35
N LEU A 106 6.03 2.43 -6.16
CA LEU A 106 4.79 1.85 -6.70
C LEU A 106 4.02 0.97 -5.70
N SER A 107 4.58 0.69 -4.52
CA SER A 107 3.95 -0.07 -3.44
C SER A 107 3.66 0.75 -2.18
N GLU A 108 3.77 2.05 -2.22
CA GLU A 108 3.63 2.94 -1.05
C GLU A 108 2.20 3.13 -0.52
N TRP A 109 1.18 2.57 -1.17
CA TRP A 109 -0.20 2.69 -0.70
C TRP A 109 -0.43 2.11 0.70
N ASP A 110 0.48 1.26 1.20
CA ASP A 110 0.43 0.61 2.51
C ASP A 110 1.45 1.14 3.52
N THR A 111 2.07 2.28 3.23
CA THR A 111 3.10 2.94 4.08
C THR A 111 2.67 3.03 5.54
N PHE A 112 1.39 3.31 5.82
CA PHE A 112 0.85 3.35 7.19
C PHE A 112 1.07 2.04 7.94
N ILE A 113 0.73 0.91 7.32
CA ILE A 113 0.88 -0.42 7.95
C ILE A 113 2.36 -0.75 8.15
N VAL A 114 3.19 -0.44 7.16
CA VAL A 114 4.64 -0.63 7.24
C VAL A 114 5.23 0.18 8.41
N GLN A 115 4.89 1.47 8.52
CA GLN A 115 5.35 2.34 9.60
C GLN A 115 4.86 1.87 10.98
N LEU A 116 3.61 1.45 11.09
CA LEU A 116 3.06 0.92 12.33
C LEU A 116 3.83 -0.32 12.80
N LEU A 117 4.12 -1.24 11.90
CA LEU A 117 4.86 -2.47 12.21
C LEU A 117 6.33 -2.19 12.53
N LEU A 118 6.95 -1.19 11.87
CA LEU A 118 8.30 -0.74 12.20
C LEU A 118 8.37 -0.15 13.61
N GLN A 119 7.40 0.69 14.00
CA GLN A 119 7.33 1.23 15.36
C GLN A 119 7.10 0.15 16.42
N ALA A 120 6.42 -0.93 16.07
CA ALA A 120 6.25 -2.10 16.91
C ALA A 120 7.49 -3.02 16.97
N ASN A 121 8.61 -2.62 16.37
CA ASN A 121 9.86 -3.41 16.27
C ASN A 121 9.66 -4.81 15.66
N ILE A 122 8.73 -4.95 14.72
CA ILE A 122 8.51 -6.20 14.01
C ILE A 122 9.66 -6.44 13.02
N ASN A 123 10.02 -7.72 12.86
CA ASN A 123 11.09 -8.11 11.94
C ASN A 123 10.80 -7.60 10.50
N PRO A 124 11.77 -6.95 9.83
CA PRO A 124 11.59 -6.39 8.47
C PRO A 124 11.10 -7.41 7.43
N TRP A 125 11.46 -8.67 7.54
CA TRP A 125 10.95 -9.72 6.65
C TRP A 125 9.45 -9.97 6.83
N VAL A 126 8.98 -9.96 8.09
CA VAL A 126 7.55 -10.10 8.40
C VAL A 126 6.79 -8.89 7.84
N ILE A 127 7.31 -7.68 8.02
CA ILE A 127 6.72 -6.45 7.47
C ILE A 127 6.56 -6.56 5.95
N ARG A 128 7.60 -7.02 5.26
CA ARG A 128 7.57 -7.21 3.80
C ARG A 128 6.52 -8.23 3.36
N ILE A 129 6.41 -9.36 4.07
CA ILE A 129 5.39 -10.39 3.78
C ILE A 129 3.99 -9.81 4.01
N VAL A 130 3.77 -9.08 5.10
CA VAL A 130 2.49 -8.43 5.38
C VAL A 130 2.12 -7.45 4.27
N SER A 131 3.03 -6.57 3.84
CA SER A 131 2.82 -5.64 2.73
C SER A 131 2.42 -6.38 1.44
N TRP A 132 3.09 -7.48 1.10
CA TRP A 132 2.77 -8.25 -0.11
C TRP A 132 1.38 -8.86 -0.10
N VAL A 133 0.89 -9.33 1.06
CA VAL A 133 -0.44 -9.98 1.17
C VAL A 133 -1.56 -9.00 1.49
N LEU A 134 -1.22 -7.77 1.87
CA LEU A 134 -2.19 -6.74 2.25
C LEU A 134 -3.28 -6.45 1.20
N PRO A 135 -3.05 -6.57 -0.13
CA PRO A 135 -4.10 -6.39 -1.14
C PRO A 135 -5.32 -7.29 -0.96
N TYR A 136 -5.19 -8.41 -0.24
CA TYR A 136 -6.34 -9.26 0.10
C TYR A 136 -7.34 -8.59 1.04
N ILE A 137 -7.00 -7.49 1.69
CA ILE A 137 -7.93 -6.71 2.53
C ILE A 137 -9.17 -6.26 1.73
N PHE A 138 -9.01 -6.02 0.43
CA PHE A 138 -10.12 -5.60 -0.44
C PHE A 138 -11.20 -6.68 -0.63
N ILE A 139 -10.92 -7.95 -0.31
CA ILE A 139 -11.91 -9.04 -0.39
C ILE A 139 -13.12 -8.79 0.53
N ILE A 140 -12.89 -8.11 1.65
CA ILE A 140 -13.94 -7.79 2.64
C ILE A 140 -15.05 -6.98 1.99
N PHE A 141 -14.74 -6.15 1.01
CA PHE A 141 -15.68 -5.24 0.35
C PHE A 141 -16.40 -5.87 -0.87
N GLY A 142 -15.97 -7.05 -1.28
CA GLY A 142 -16.58 -7.76 -2.40
C GLY A 142 -17.98 -8.30 -2.07
N LYS A 143 -18.87 -8.31 -3.06
CA LYS A 143 -20.20 -8.93 -2.96
C LYS A 143 -20.03 -10.45 -2.73
N LYS A 144 -20.90 -11.02 -1.89
CA LYS A 144 -21.04 -12.48 -1.86
C LYS A 144 -21.51 -12.96 -3.23
N SER A 145 -20.91 -14.01 -3.78
CA SER A 145 -21.47 -14.63 -4.99
C SER A 145 -22.83 -15.21 -4.62
N VAL A 146 -23.88 -14.69 -5.25
CA VAL A 146 -25.14 -15.40 -5.23
C VAL A 146 -24.87 -16.73 -5.91
N LYS A 147 -25.03 -17.84 -5.22
CA LYS A 147 -25.03 -19.16 -5.84
C LYS A 147 -26.28 -19.18 -6.76
N GLU A 148 -26.04 -19.18 -8.06
CA GLU A 148 -27.03 -19.67 -9.03
C GLU A 148 -27.22 -21.17 -8.81
#